data_80cfc765aec1a7f763a36f69aabf23fc
#
_entry.id   80cfc765aec1a7f763a36f69aabf23fc
#
_cell.length_a   1.000
_cell.length_b   1.000
_cell.length_c   1.000
_cell.angle_alpha   90.00
_cell.angle_beta   90.00
_cell.angle_gamma   90.00
#
_symmetry.space_group_name_H-M   'P 1'
#
loop_
_entity.id
_entity.type
_entity.pdbx_description
1 polymer ?
#
loop_
_entity_poly.entity_id
_entity_poly.type
_entity_poly.pdbx_seq_one_letter_code
_entity_poly.pdbx_strand_id
1 'polypeptide(L)'
;MGLARHQRLRCRDTQAGVRFRRMAPDPPLRIVVGEDQPIVREGIVRVLEEAGFEVVGIAGDAEDLVRKAGAHKPDVVVTDIQMPPTSSDDGLRAAKQIRSAQPGIGVLVLSQYLEDQYALELVREGAAGVGYLLKDRVGDLAVFTDAVRRVAAGGSALDPQVVQRMVDRPRVETPLDELTPREREVLALMAQGRSNRAIADELVVTVAAVERHVTSIFSKLGLLQSPEDHRRVLAVLTYLHE
;
A
#
# COMPACT_ATOMS: atom_id res chain seq x y z
N MET A 1 -75.20 50.86 19.89
CA MET A 1 -75.08 49.92 21.01
C MET A 1 -74.54 48.61 20.47
N GLY A 2 -73.35 48.16 20.81
CA GLY A 2 -72.79 46.90 20.29
C GLY A 2 -71.28 46.88 20.62
N LEU A 3 -70.94 46.32 21.73
CA LEU A 3 -69.59 46.22 22.30
C LEU A 3 -68.69 45.19 21.50
N ALA A 4 -67.61 45.63 20.92
CA ALA A 4 -66.60 44.80 20.34
C ALA A 4 -65.72 44.20 21.44
N ARG A 5 -65.70 42.88 21.58
CA ARG A 5 -64.81 42.14 22.46
C ARG A 5 -63.46 41.91 21.74
N HIS A 6 -62.38 42.51 22.27
CA HIS A 6 -61.02 42.20 21.88
C HIS A 6 -60.60 40.84 22.47
N GLN A 7 -60.42 39.84 21.62
CA GLN A 7 -59.71 38.61 21.97
C GLN A 7 -58.20 38.84 21.83
N ARG A 8 -57.47 38.84 22.95
CA ARG A 8 -56.02 38.82 22.99
C ARG A 8 -55.55 37.39 22.73
N LEU A 9 -54.96 37.14 21.56
CA LEU A 9 -54.21 35.95 21.26
C LEU A 9 -52.88 36.01 22.06
N ARG A 10 -52.71 35.08 22.98
CA ARG A 10 -51.42 34.87 23.67
C ARG A 10 -50.54 34.05 22.73
N CYS A 11 -49.48 34.65 22.16
CA CYS A 11 -48.38 33.93 21.59
C CYS A 11 -47.69 33.13 22.72
N ARG A 12 -47.75 31.82 22.62
CA ARG A 12 -46.89 30.93 23.39
C ARG A 12 -45.53 30.87 22.67
N ASP A 13 -44.54 31.54 23.21
CA ASP A 13 -43.12 31.36 22.86
C ASP A 13 -42.68 29.92 23.21
N THR A 14 -42.62 29.07 22.20
CA THR A 14 -41.98 27.76 22.30
C THR A 14 -40.52 27.95 21.87
N GLN A 15 -39.71 28.53 22.76
CA GLN A 15 -38.25 28.43 22.59
C GLN A 15 -37.82 27.00 22.81
N ALA A 16 -37.86 26.18 21.74
CA ALA A 16 -37.13 24.95 21.69
C ALA A 16 -35.64 25.27 21.56
N GLY A 17 -34.97 25.37 22.72
CA GLY A 17 -33.53 25.55 22.80
C GLY A 17 -32.81 24.35 22.17
N VAL A 18 -32.42 24.48 20.91
CA VAL A 18 -31.48 23.57 20.28
C VAL A 18 -30.14 23.74 21.03
N ARG A 19 -29.91 22.85 22.00
CA ARG A 19 -28.58 22.74 22.65
C ARG A 19 -27.63 22.19 21.61
N PHE A 20 -26.87 23.05 20.95
CA PHE A 20 -25.65 22.64 20.25
C PHE A 20 -24.74 21.97 21.26
N ARG A 21 -24.72 20.64 21.26
CA ARG A 21 -23.72 19.88 21.99
C ARG A 21 -22.41 20.21 21.31
N ARG A 22 -21.56 21.03 21.94
CA ARG A 22 -20.17 21.20 21.53
C ARG A 22 -19.58 19.78 21.52
N MET A 23 -19.38 19.23 20.32
CA MET A 23 -18.54 18.04 20.19
C MET A 23 -17.16 18.44 20.72
N ALA A 24 -16.65 17.68 21.67
CA ALA A 24 -15.26 17.81 22.06
C ALA A 24 -14.42 17.61 20.79
N PRO A 25 -13.33 18.38 20.60
CA PRO A 25 -12.44 18.11 19.48
C PRO A 25 -11.99 16.65 19.53
N ASP A 26 -11.96 16.01 18.39
CA ASP A 26 -11.44 14.65 18.30
C ASP A 26 -10.01 14.61 18.88
N PRO A 27 -9.63 13.56 19.59
CA PRO A 27 -8.28 13.45 20.13
C PRO A 27 -7.26 13.56 18.99
N PRO A 28 -6.09 14.13 19.25
CA PRO A 28 -5.05 14.23 18.23
C PRO A 28 -4.63 12.84 17.75
N LEU A 29 -4.35 12.70 16.45
CA LEU A 29 -3.79 11.48 15.89
C LEU A 29 -2.43 11.18 16.52
N ARG A 30 -2.25 9.95 16.95
CA ARG A 30 -1.05 9.47 17.63
C ARG A 30 -0.09 8.88 16.61
N ILE A 31 1.15 9.34 16.61
CA ILE A 31 2.15 9.00 15.60
C ILE A 31 3.40 8.42 16.24
N VAL A 32 3.95 7.37 15.63
CA VAL A 32 5.32 6.90 15.89
C VAL A 32 6.17 7.25 14.68
N VAL A 33 7.35 7.83 14.93
CA VAL A 33 8.30 8.25 13.89
C VAL A 33 9.52 7.35 13.91
N GLY A 34 9.90 6.81 12.74
CA GLY A 34 11.13 6.07 12.48
C GLY A 34 12.03 6.85 11.53
N GLU A 35 13.20 7.29 12.02
CA GLU A 35 14.21 8.01 11.26
C GLU A 35 15.55 7.88 11.98
N ASP A 36 16.59 7.46 11.29
CA ASP A 36 17.91 7.25 11.89
C ASP A 36 18.71 8.55 12.06
N GLN A 37 18.52 9.50 11.14
CA GLN A 37 19.22 10.79 11.15
C GLN A 37 18.62 11.75 12.18
N PRO A 38 19.34 12.14 13.25
CA PRO A 38 18.76 12.93 14.34
C PRO A 38 18.18 14.28 13.90
N ILE A 39 18.82 14.98 12.98
CA ILE A 39 18.38 16.30 12.51
C ILE A 39 17.08 16.18 11.69
N VAL A 40 16.99 15.19 10.80
CA VAL A 40 15.80 14.95 9.99
C VAL A 40 14.65 14.52 10.89
N ARG A 41 14.92 13.61 11.82
CA ARG A 41 13.97 13.14 12.82
C ARG A 41 13.35 14.28 13.64
N GLU A 42 14.19 15.17 14.18
CA GLU A 42 13.73 16.36 14.91
C GLU A 42 12.84 17.25 14.05
N GLY A 43 13.23 17.44 12.77
CA GLY A 43 12.43 18.19 11.81
C GLY A 43 11.04 17.57 11.57
N ILE A 44 10.97 16.24 11.36
CA ILE A 44 9.71 15.52 11.17
C ILE A 44 8.81 15.66 12.42
N VAL A 45 9.37 15.41 13.59
CA VAL A 45 8.65 15.51 14.88
C VAL A 45 8.06 16.89 15.04
N ARG A 46 8.88 17.93 14.85
CA ARG A 46 8.44 19.32 14.99
C ARG A 46 7.29 19.67 14.03
N VAL A 47 7.39 19.26 12.76
CA VAL A 47 6.34 19.51 11.76
C VAL A 47 5.03 18.81 12.16
N LEU A 48 5.11 17.57 12.67
CA LEU A 48 3.93 16.84 13.14
C LEU A 48 3.27 17.50 14.35
N GLU A 49 4.06 17.93 15.34
CA GLU A 49 3.56 18.58 16.55
C GLU A 49 2.96 19.97 16.23
N GLU A 50 3.60 20.77 15.37
CA GLU A 50 3.06 22.05 14.88
C GLU A 50 1.73 21.88 14.13
N ALA A 51 1.51 20.71 13.47
CA ALA A 51 0.26 20.35 12.81
C ALA A 51 -0.84 19.84 13.77
N GLY A 52 -0.52 19.72 15.07
CA GLY A 52 -1.45 19.28 16.11
C GLY A 52 -1.55 17.77 16.26
N PHE A 53 -0.59 17.01 15.76
CA PHE A 53 -0.48 15.56 15.99
C PHE A 53 0.28 15.27 17.30
N GLU A 54 0.04 14.12 17.90
CA GLU A 54 0.75 13.65 19.09
C GLU A 54 1.83 12.63 18.72
N VAL A 55 3.11 12.98 18.84
CA VAL A 55 4.21 12.03 18.61
C VAL A 55 4.43 11.21 19.88
N VAL A 56 3.96 9.96 19.88
CA VAL A 56 3.98 9.07 21.05
C VAL A 56 5.22 8.18 21.11
N GLY A 57 6.05 8.18 20.08
CA GLY A 57 7.29 7.43 20.06
C GLY A 57 8.20 7.82 18.91
N ILE A 58 9.51 7.68 19.13
CA ILE A 58 10.55 8.02 18.17
C ILE A 58 11.55 6.86 18.13
N ALA A 59 11.85 6.33 16.95
CA ALA A 59 12.78 5.23 16.74
C ALA A 59 13.93 5.65 15.82
N GLY A 60 15.13 5.16 16.10
CA GLY A 60 16.31 5.39 15.26
C GLY A 60 16.70 4.18 14.41
N ASP A 61 15.98 3.06 14.54
CA ASP A 61 16.19 1.83 13.80
C ASP A 61 14.87 1.06 13.62
N ALA A 62 14.87 0.08 12.74
CA ALA A 62 13.70 -0.71 12.36
C ALA A 62 13.16 -1.57 13.51
N GLU A 63 14.02 -2.14 14.35
CA GLU A 63 13.60 -2.99 15.46
C GLU A 63 12.90 -2.17 16.56
N ASP A 64 13.47 -1.02 16.91
CA ASP A 64 12.87 -0.06 17.86
C ASP A 64 11.54 0.48 17.33
N LEU A 65 11.44 0.72 16.01
CA LEU A 65 10.20 1.15 15.37
C LEU A 65 9.07 0.13 15.57
N VAL A 66 9.32 -1.14 15.25
CA VAL A 66 8.35 -2.23 15.44
C VAL A 66 7.94 -2.36 16.91
N ARG A 67 8.92 -2.31 17.83
CA ARG A 67 8.69 -2.38 19.27
C ARG A 67 7.80 -1.25 19.77
N LYS A 68 8.07 0.00 19.35
CA LYS A 68 7.30 1.19 19.75
C LYS A 68 5.91 1.22 19.14
N ALA A 69 5.77 0.84 17.87
CA ALA A 69 4.45 0.70 17.25
C ALA A 69 3.58 -0.33 18.00
N GLY A 70 4.15 -1.46 18.40
CA GLY A 70 3.47 -2.48 19.20
C GLY A 70 3.05 -1.98 20.59
N ALA A 71 3.92 -1.21 21.26
CA ALA A 71 3.69 -0.70 22.61
C ALA A 71 2.68 0.45 22.65
N HIS A 72 2.82 1.42 21.74
CA HIS A 72 2.02 2.65 21.74
C HIS A 72 0.72 2.54 20.96
N LYS A 73 0.60 1.58 20.03
CA LYS A 73 -0.55 1.40 19.13
C LYS A 73 -0.98 2.73 18.51
N PRO A 74 -0.11 3.37 17.71
CA PRO A 74 -0.39 4.65 17.09
C PRO A 74 -1.46 4.53 16.00
N ASP A 75 -2.04 5.66 15.60
CA ASP A 75 -2.91 5.73 14.43
C ASP A 75 -2.09 5.65 13.13
N VAL A 76 -0.88 6.24 13.15
CA VAL A 76 0.03 6.27 11.99
C VAL A 76 1.47 6.02 12.43
N VAL A 77 2.19 5.26 11.61
CA VAL A 77 3.64 5.18 11.64
C VAL A 77 4.19 5.96 10.46
N VAL A 78 5.09 6.92 10.73
CA VAL A 78 5.87 7.62 9.71
C VAL A 78 7.29 7.09 9.77
N THR A 79 7.82 6.55 8.67
CA THR A 79 9.12 5.89 8.68
C THR A 79 9.96 6.21 7.45
N ASP A 80 11.28 6.37 7.63
CA ASP A 80 12.23 6.28 6.53
C ASP A 80 12.29 4.84 6.01
N ILE A 81 12.66 4.67 4.75
CA ILE A 81 12.96 3.36 4.14
C ILE A 81 14.28 2.83 4.66
N GLN A 82 15.32 3.68 4.63
CA GLN A 82 16.69 3.30 4.88
C GLN A 82 17.07 3.57 6.34
N MET A 83 16.90 2.58 7.19
CA MET A 83 17.27 2.64 8.60
C MET A 83 18.18 1.46 8.98
N PRO A 84 18.95 1.54 10.07
CA PRO A 84 19.65 0.39 10.61
C PRO A 84 18.70 -0.80 10.87
N PRO A 85 19.23 -2.06 10.78
CA PRO A 85 20.66 -2.45 10.83
C PRO A 85 21.36 -2.45 9.48
N THR A 86 20.69 -2.65 8.33
CA THR A 86 21.36 -2.77 7.04
C THR A 86 21.40 -1.47 6.24
N SER A 87 20.59 -0.49 6.63
CA SER A 87 20.39 0.81 5.93
C SER A 87 20.02 0.65 4.45
N SER A 88 19.26 -0.41 4.14
CA SER A 88 18.71 -0.65 2.80
C SER A 88 17.21 -0.38 2.77
N ASP A 89 16.41 -1.39 3.11
CA ASP A 89 14.93 -1.36 3.10
C ASP A 89 14.33 -1.72 4.47
N ASP A 90 15.14 -1.61 5.54
CA ASP A 90 14.75 -2.08 6.87
C ASP A 90 13.49 -1.37 7.40
N GLY A 91 13.37 -0.07 7.15
CA GLY A 91 12.17 0.68 7.53
C GLY A 91 10.93 0.25 6.75
N LEU A 92 11.07 -0.09 5.47
CA LEU A 92 9.98 -0.64 4.68
C LEU A 92 9.54 -2.01 5.20
N ARG A 93 10.50 -2.88 5.54
CA ARG A 93 10.21 -4.19 6.15
C ARG A 93 9.54 -4.05 7.51
N ALA A 94 9.99 -3.11 8.33
CA ALA A 94 9.35 -2.79 9.60
C ALA A 94 7.90 -2.31 9.39
N ALA A 95 7.66 -1.43 8.41
CA ALA A 95 6.33 -0.95 8.05
C ALA A 95 5.37 -2.11 7.68
N LYS A 96 5.83 -3.06 6.87
CA LYS A 96 5.06 -4.26 6.50
C LYS A 96 4.79 -5.15 7.69
N GLN A 97 5.77 -5.39 8.54
CA GLN A 97 5.63 -6.18 9.77
C GLN A 97 4.60 -5.55 10.72
N ILE A 98 4.63 -4.23 10.91
CA ILE A 98 3.68 -3.50 11.73
C ILE A 98 2.27 -3.65 11.17
N ARG A 99 2.06 -3.47 9.87
CA ARG A 99 0.75 -3.63 9.24
C ARG A 99 0.20 -5.04 9.33
N SER A 100 1.06 -6.04 9.13
CA SER A 100 0.66 -7.45 9.27
C SER A 100 0.19 -7.78 10.69
N ALA A 101 0.86 -7.21 11.71
CA ALA A 101 0.48 -7.41 13.11
C ALA A 101 -0.75 -6.57 13.53
N GLN A 102 -0.93 -5.39 12.92
CA GLN A 102 -1.97 -4.41 13.27
C GLN A 102 -2.53 -3.75 12.00
N PRO A 103 -3.45 -4.41 11.28
CA PRO A 103 -3.95 -3.95 9.97
C PRO A 103 -4.65 -2.57 9.98
N GLY A 104 -5.04 -2.08 11.17
CA GLY A 104 -5.67 -0.76 11.33
C GLY A 104 -4.70 0.41 11.42
N ILE A 105 -3.39 0.15 11.55
CA ILE A 105 -2.38 1.22 11.60
C ILE A 105 -2.09 1.72 10.19
N GLY A 106 -2.17 3.06 10.02
CA GLY A 106 -1.71 3.71 8.80
C GLY A 106 -0.17 3.76 8.76
N VAL A 107 0.41 3.58 7.58
CA VAL A 107 1.86 3.70 7.39
C VAL A 107 2.18 4.71 6.30
N LEU A 108 2.95 5.72 6.65
CA LEU A 108 3.50 6.71 5.72
C LEU A 108 5.02 6.51 5.61
N VAL A 109 5.46 6.05 4.47
CA VAL A 109 6.88 5.83 4.17
C VAL A 109 7.47 7.09 3.54
N LEU A 110 8.61 7.52 4.04
CA LEU A 110 9.40 8.63 3.51
C LEU A 110 10.63 8.08 2.79
N SER A 111 10.94 8.63 1.63
CA SER A 111 12.12 8.25 0.84
C SER A 111 12.95 9.47 0.45
N GLN A 112 14.27 9.33 0.52
CA GLN A 112 15.19 10.35 0.01
C GLN A 112 15.17 10.41 -1.52
N TYR A 113 14.96 9.27 -2.16
CA TYR A 113 15.03 9.12 -3.61
C TYR A 113 13.74 8.57 -4.18
N LEU A 114 13.51 8.86 -5.46
CA LEU A 114 12.35 8.35 -6.17
C LEU A 114 12.59 6.88 -6.59
N GLU A 115 12.28 5.96 -5.70
CA GLU A 115 12.41 4.51 -5.92
C GLU A 115 11.03 3.87 -6.04
N ASP A 116 10.55 3.76 -7.27
CA ASP A 116 9.22 3.25 -7.61
C ASP A 116 9.01 1.80 -7.19
N GLN A 117 10.08 1.00 -7.10
CA GLN A 117 10.01 -0.40 -6.65
C GLN A 117 9.44 -0.54 -5.22
N TYR A 118 9.85 0.32 -4.29
CA TYR A 118 9.36 0.28 -2.91
C TYR A 118 7.90 0.72 -2.80
N ALA A 119 7.52 1.73 -3.58
CA ALA A 119 6.14 2.16 -3.63
C ALA A 119 5.22 1.08 -4.22
N LEU A 120 5.66 0.40 -5.30
CA LEU A 120 4.96 -0.73 -5.90
C LEU A 120 4.80 -1.88 -4.91
N GLU A 121 5.85 -2.20 -4.17
CA GLU A 121 5.85 -3.26 -3.18
C GLU A 121 4.85 -3.00 -2.04
N LEU A 122 4.76 -1.75 -1.57
CA LEU A 122 3.78 -1.33 -0.58
C LEU A 122 2.34 -1.42 -1.10
N VAL A 123 2.10 -1.00 -2.34
CA VAL A 123 0.76 -0.96 -2.94
C VAL A 123 0.26 -2.36 -3.31
N ARG A 124 1.15 -3.29 -3.68
CA ARG A 124 0.79 -4.70 -3.99
C ARG A 124 0.15 -5.41 -2.80
N GLU A 125 0.54 -5.09 -1.58
CA GLU A 125 -0.04 -5.66 -0.35
C GLU A 125 -1.36 -5.00 0.06
N GLY A 126 -1.82 -4.01 -0.70
CA GLY A 126 -3.04 -3.25 -0.46
C GLY A 126 -2.76 -1.77 -0.19
N ALA A 127 -3.36 -0.90 -0.98
CA ALA A 127 -3.14 0.55 -0.92
C ALA A 127 -3.83 1.24 0.29
N ALA A 128 -4.80 0.57 0.94
CA ALA A 128 -5.55 1.14 2.05
C ALA A 128 -4.64 1.37 3.27
N GLY A 129 -4.64 2.60 3.80
CA GLY A 129 -3.81 2.98 4.94
C GLY A 129 -2.31 3.10 4.62
N VAL A 130 -1.95 3.28 3.34
CA VAL A 130 -0.54 3.35 2.90
C VAL A 130 -0.23 4.69 2.26
N GLY A 131 0.89 5.28 2.66
CA GLY A 131 1.44 6.45 2.00
C GLY A 131 2.92 6.26 1.64
N TYR A 132 3.31 6.90 0.57
CA TYR A 132 4.71 7.02 0.13
C TYR A 132 4.96 8.44 -0.34
N LEU A 133 5.84 9.17 0.33
CA LEU A 133 6.24 10.52 -0.02
C LEU A 133 7.76 10.64 -0.12
N LEU A 134 8.21 11.57 -0.93
CA LEU A 134 9.61 12.01 -0.89
C LEU A 134 9.85 12.86 0.37
N LYS A 135 11.03 12.76 0.98
CA LYS A 135 11.42 13.54 2.18
C LYS A 135 11.33 15.06 1.93
N ASP A 136 11.53 15.52 0.70
CA ASP A 136 11.36 16.92 0.31
C ASP A 136 9.93 17.43 0.57
N ARG A 137 8.93 16.56 0.57
CA ARG A 137 7.53 16.92 0.85
C ARG A 137 7.25 17.22 2.32
N VAL A 138 8.13 16.77 3.23
CA VAL A 138 7.99 17.07 4.67
C VAL A 138 8.06 18.57 4.94
N GLY A 139 8.81 19.31 4.12
CA GLY A 139 8.87 20.79 4.19
C GLY A 139 7.58 21.50 3.75
N ASP A 140 6.70 20.83 2.98
CA ASP A 140 5.36 21.33 2.67
C ASP A 140 4.36 20.80 3.72
N LEU A 141 4.13 21.63 4.74
CA LEU A 141 3.25 21.27 5.86
C LEU A 141 1.86 20.80 5.41
N ALA A 142 1.28 21.43 4.37
CA ALA A 142 -0.06 21.07 3.90
C ALA A 142 -0.08 19.69 3.25
N VAL A 143 0.88 19.39 2.38
CA VAL A 143 1.01 18.10 1.68
C VAL A 143 1.29 16.99 2.68
N PHE A 144 2.25 17.20 3.59
CA PHE A 144 2.65 16.20 4.56
C PHE A 144 1.53 15.85 5.56
N THR A 145 0.87 16.88 6.11
CA THR A 145 -0.23 16.66 7.07
C THR A 145 -1.48 16.07 6.45
N ASP A 146 -1.79 16.42 5.18
CA ASP A 146 -2.88 15.79 4.44
C ASP A 146 -2.59 14.31 4.22
N ALA A 147 -1.36 13.95 3.84
CA ALA A 147 -0.94 12.56 3.68
C ALA A 147 -1.10 11.75 4.97
N VAL A 148 -0.66 12.29 6.11
CA VAL A 148 -0.83 11.66 7.43
C VAL A 148 -2.31 11.42 7.73
N ARG A 149 -3.18 12.42 7.53
CA ARG A 149 -4.62 12.28 7.78
C ARG A 149 -5.28 11.27 6.87
N ARG A 150 -4.94 11.26 5.58
CA ARG A 150 -5.47 10.26 4.62
C ARG A 150 -5.11 8.85 5.03
N VAL A 151 -3.85 8.62 5.37
CA VAL A 151 -3.35 7.31 5.76
C VAL A 151 -4.01 6.86 7.07
N ALA A 152 -4.17 7.75 8.05
CA ALA A 152 -4.90 7.48 9.28
C ALA A 152 -6.36 7.09 9.05
N ALA A 153 -7.00 7.70 8.04
CA ALA A 153 -8.38 7.39 7.65
C ALA A 153 -8.52 6.11 6.79
N GLY A 154 -7.42 5.36 6.58
CA GLY A 154 -7.40 4.16 5.73
C GLY A 154 -7.32 4.45 4.23
N GLY A 155 -7.15 5.71 3.82
CA GLY A 155 -6.90 6.11 2.43
C GLY A 155 -5.45 5.90 2.01
N SER A 156 -5.11 6.30 0.79
CA SER A 156 -3.74 6.25 0.28
C SER A 156 -3.19 7.65 0.00
N ALA A 157 -1.88 7.83 0.19
CA ALA A 157 -1.15 9.07 -0.09
C ALA A 157 0.14 8.76 -0.84
N LEU A 158 0.11 8.85 -2.17
CA LEU A 158 1.27 8.59 -3.01
C LEU A 158 1.79 9.91 -3.59
N ASP A 159 3.11 10.10 -3.57
CA ASP A 159 3.74 11.25 -4.23
C ASP A 159 3.42 11.24 -5.72
N PRO A 160 2.97 12.36 -6.30
CA PRO A 160 2.64 12.44 -7.72
C PRO A 160 3.79 12.02 -8.65
N GLN A 161 5.04 12.30 -8.28
CA GLN A 161 6.20 11.89 -9.06
C GLN A 161 6.40 10.37 -9.05
N VAL A 162 6.08 9.72 -7.93
CA VAL A 162 6.10 8.25 -7.82
C VAL A 162 5.01 7.65 -8.69
N VAL A 163 3.80 8.21 -8.62
CA VAL A 163 2.68 7.75 -9.47
C VAL A 163 3.01 7.91 -10.95
N GLN A 164 3.59 9.06 -11.34
CA GLN A 164 4.00 9.29 -12.72
C GLN A 164 5.00 8.23 -13.19
N ARG A 165 6.04 7.95 -12.40
CA ARG A 165 7.00 6.88 -12.73
C ARG A 165 6.37 5.50 -12.82
N MET A 166 5.44 5.17 -11.92
CA MET A 166 4.72 3.90 -11.98
C MET A 166 3.93 3.75 -13.28
N VAL A 167 3.34 4.86 -13.79
CA VAL A 167 2.58 4.88 -15.05
C VAL A 167 3.52 4.87 -16.25
N ASP A 168 4.61 5.66 -16.19
CA ASP A 168 5.59 5.79 -17.27
C ASP A 168 6.55 4.59 -17.35
N ARG A 169 6.54 3.73 -16.33
CA ARG A 169 7.39 2.53 -16.34
C ARG A 169 7.01 1.67 -17.54
N PRO A 170 7.94 1.46 -18.48
CA PRO A 170 7.71 0.50 -19.54
C PRO A 170 7.34 -0.83 -18.83
N ARG A 171 6.19 -1.39 -19.18
CA ARG A 171 5.86 -2.73 -18.74
C ARG A 171 7.05 -3.58 -19.14
N VAL A 172 7.80 -4.10 -18.17
CA VAL A 172 8.85 -5.05 -18.47
C VAL A 172 8.11 -6.22 -19.09
N GLU A 173 8.16 -6.30 -20.44
CA GLU A 173 7.60 -7.43 -21.15
C GLU A 173 8.35 -8.65 -20.66
N THR A 174 7.69 -9.43 -19.84
CA THR A 174 8.23 -10.71 -19.43
C THR A 174 8.06 -11.68 -20.60
N PRO A 175 8.91 -12.70 -20.72
CA PRO A 175 8.69 -13.74 -21.74
C PRO A 175 7.29 -14.35 -21.67
N LEU A 176 6.62 -14.24 -20.53
CA LEU A 176 5.24 -14.67 -20.33
C LEU A 176 4.21 -13.77 -21.03
N ASP A 177 4.53 -12.50 -21.27
CA ASP A 177 3.65 -11.58 -22.01
C ASP A 177 3.56 -11.92 -23.51
N GLU A 178 4.56 -12.63 -24.05
CA GLU A 178 4.54 -13.14 -25.42
C GLU A 178 3.58 -14.32 -25.60
N LEU A 179 3.12 -14.94 -24.51
CA LEU A 179 2.23 -16.08 -24.58
C LEU A 179 0.81 -15.65 -24.97
N THR A 180 0.25 -16.35 -25.94
CA THR A 180 -1.18 -16.22 -26.25
C THR A 180 -2.04 -16.67 -25.07
N PRO A 181 -3.31 -16.24 -24.97
CA PRO A 181 -4.22 -16.71 -23.91
C PRO A 181 -4.26 -18.24 -23.80
N ARG A 182 -4.23 -18.94 -24.91
CA ARG A 182 -4.26 -20.39 -24.94
C ARG A 182 -2.98 -21.04 -24.43
N GLU A 183 -1.84 -20.47 -24.76
CA GLU A 183 -0.54 -20.92 -24.22
C GLU A 183 -0.44 -20.68 -22.72
N ARG A 184 -0.97 -19.55 -22.23
CA ARG A 184 -1.02 -19.24 -20.81
C ARG A 184 -1.93 -20.23 -20.03
N GLU A 185 -3.07 -20.63 -20.59
CA GLU A 185 -3.92 -21.70 -20.03
C GLU A 185 -3.17 -23.04 -19.96
N VAL A 186 -2.49 -23.43 -21.04
CA VAL A 186 -1.69 -24.65 -21.06
C VAL A 186 -0.58 -24.62 -20.01
N LEU A 187 0.12 -23.49 -19.89
CA LEU A 187 1.20 -23.31 -18.90
C LEU A 187 0.67 -23.36 -17.46
N ALA A 188 -0.48 -22.74 -17.19
CA ALA A 188 -1.14 -22.81 -15.89
C ALA A 188 -1.49 -24.25 -15.48
N LEU A 189 -1.99 -25.07 -16.42
CA LEU A 189 -2.27 -26.48 -16.17
C LEU A 189 -0.97 -27.31 -16.01
N MET A 190 0.10 -26.95 -16.75
CA MET A 190 1.42 -27.53 -16.51
C MET A 190 1.94 -27.24 -15.10
N ALA A 191 1.73 -26.03 -14.58
CA ALA A 191 2.10 -25.64 -13.22
C ALA A 191 1.33 -26.41 -12.14
N GLN A 192 0.12 -26.87 -12.45
CA GLN A 192 -0.66 -27.78 -11.59
C GLN A 192 -0.18 -29.25 -11.67
N GLY A 193 0.88 -29.53 -12.41
CA GLY A 193 1.41 -30.90 -12.57
C GLY A 193 0.64 -31.79 -13.57
N ARG A 194 -0.25 -31.23 -14.39
CA ARG A 194 -1.04 -32.00 -15.35
C ARG A 194 -0.17 -32.55 -16.49
N SER A 195 -0.43 -33.79 -16.92
CA SER A 195 0.18 -34.36 -18.14
C SER A 195 -0.45 -33.75 -19.39
N ASN A 196 0.24 -33.84 -20.55
CA ASN A 196 -0.32 -33.33 -21.82
C ASN A 196 -1.67 -34.00 -22.18
N ARG A 197 -1.89 -35.25 -21.78
CA ARG A 197 -3.16 -35.94 -21.96
C ARG A 197 -4.27 -35.32 -21.08
N ALA A 198 -3.99 -35.09 -19.79
CA ALA A 198 -4.94 -34.47 -18.89
C ALA A 198 -5.27 -33.03 -19.30
N ILE A 199 -4.28 -32.28 -19.81
CA ILE A 199 -4.49 -30.95 -20.39
C ILE A 199 -5.38 -31.00 -21.64
N ALA A 200 -5.13 -31.98 -22.51
CA ALA A 200 -5.92 -32.19 -23.74
C ALA A 200 -7.39 -32.49 -23.41
N ASP A 201 -7.63 -33.37 -22.44
CA ASP A 201 -8.96 -33.74 -21.99
C ASP A 201 -9.69 -32.54 -21.35
N GLU A 202 -9.01 -31.76 -20.50
CA GLU A 202 -9.57 -30.60 -19.82
C GLU A 202 -9.89 -29.44 -20.76
N LEU A 203 -9.02 -29.19 -21.73
CA LEU A 203 -9.18 -28.12 -22.73
C LEU A 203 -9.98 -28.54 -23.99
N VAL A 204 -10.44 -29.80 -24.05
CA VAL A 204 -11.20 -30.40 -25.16
C VAL A 204 -10.46 -30.25 -26.49
N VAL A 205 -9.18 -30.63 -26.51
CA VAL A 205 -8.31 -30.60 -27.70
C VAL A 205 -7.55 -31.90 -27.84
N THR A 206 -6.84 -32.07 -28.95
CA THR A 206 -5.96 -33.24 -29.15
C THR A 206 -4.64 -33.10 -28.38
N VAL A 207 -4.04 -34.22 -27.97
CA VAL A 207 -2.71 -34.25 -27.35
C VAL A 207 -1.68 -33.57 -28.24
N ALA A 208 -1.72 -33.79 -29.55
CA ALA A 208 -0.83 -33.14 -30.52
C ALA A 208 -1.00 -31.60 -30.56
N ALA A 209 -2.19 -31.08 -30.28
CA ALA A 209 -2.39 -29.65 -30.16
C ALA A 209 -1.72 -29.11 -28.89
N VAL A 210 -1.84 -29.81 -27.76
CA VAL A 210 -1.16 -29.42 -26.50
C VAL A 210 0.37 -29.46 -26.69
N GLU A 211 0.92 -30.46 -27.34
CA GLU A 211 2.36 -30.57 -27.63
C GLU A 211 2.88 -29.40 -28.47
N ARG A 212 2.10 -28.94 -29.45
CA ARG A 212 2.43 -27.75 -30.22
C ARG A 212 2.45 -26.48 -29.33
N HIS A 213 1.47 -26.32 -28.46
CA HIS A 213 1.45 -25.20 -27.51
C HIS A 213 2.65 -25.26 -26.56
N VAL A 214 2.97 -26.44 -26.01
CA VAL A 214 4.14 -26.65 -25.14
C VAL A 214 5.45 -26.29 -25.87
N THR A 215 5.59 -26.69 -27.12
CA THR A 215 6.77 -26.34 -27.92
C THR A 215 6.86 -24.82 -28.15
N SER A 216 5.75 -24.18 -28.49
CA SER A 216 5.67 -22.73 -28.67
C SER A 216 5.99 -21.97 -27.36
N ILE A 217 5.45 -22.42 -26.22
CA ILE A 217 5.76 -21.88 -24.90
C ILE A 217 7.26 -21.93 -24.63
N PHE A 218 7.91 -23.09 -24.83
CA PHE A 218 9.34 -23.22 -24.62
C PHE A 218 10.15 -22.26 -25.50
N SER A 219 9.75 -22.10 -26.77
CA SER A 219 10.39 -21.14 -27.69
C SER A 219 10.27 -19.70 -27.21
N LYS A 220 9.06 -19.28 -26.82
CA LYS A 220 8.79 -17.91 -26.35
C LYS A 220 9.45 -17.59 -25.01
N LEU A 221 9.57 -18.59 -24.14
CA LEU A 221 10.29 -18.46 -22.87
C LEU A 221 11.83 -18.59 -23.04
N GLY A 222 12.34 -18.73 -24.27
CA GLY A 222 13.78 -18.87 -24.53
C GLY A 222 14.39 -20.16 -23.99
N LEU A 223 13.58 -21.19 -23.71
CA LEU A 223 14.04 -22.46 -23.14
C LEU A 223 14.60 -23.37 -24.22
N LEU A 224 15.90 -23.26 -24.47
CA LEU A 224 16.62 -24.10 -25.42
C LEU A 224 16.66 -25.55 -24.94
N GLN A 225 16.80 -26.49 -25.93
CA GLN A 225 16.96 -27.90 -25.59
C GLN A 225 18.36 -28.13 -25.02
N SER A 226 18.43 -28.59 -23.78
CA SER A 226 19.64 -28.94 -23.07
C SER A 226 19.50 -30.37 -22.51
N PRO A 227 20.53 -31.20 -22.55
CA PRO A 227 20.51 -32.51 -21.89
C PRO A 227 20.50 -32.41 -20.34
N GLU A 228 20.88 -31.27 -19.80
CA GLU A 228 20.99 -31.03 -18.36
C GLU A 228 19.72 -30.43 -17.74
N ASP A 229 18.81 -29.89 -18.57
CA ASP A 229 17.66 -29.13 -18.10
C ASP A 229 16.30 -29.74 -18.50
N HIS A 230 15.39 -29.78 -17.54
CA HIS A 230 14.01 -30.14 -17.81
C HIS A 230 13.19 -28.88 -18.15
N ARG A 231 13.08 -28.54 -19.43
CA ARG A 231 12.35 -27.36 -19.96
C ARG A 231 10.95 -27.20 -19.37
N ARG A 232 10.22 -28.30 -19.14
CA ARG A 232 8.91 -28.24 -18.51
C ARG A 232 8.96 -27.68 -17.09
N VAL A 233 9.97 -28.07 -16.31
CA VAL A 233 10.18 -27.57 -14.94
C VAL A 233 10.58 -26.10 -14.99
N LEU A 234 11.49 -25.72 -15.87
CA LEU A 234 11.90 -24.33 -16.04
C LEU A 234 10.74 -23.43 -16.43
N ALA A 235 9.89 -23.86 -17.39
CA ALA A 235 8.69 -23.10 -17.77
C ALA A 235 7.72 -22.89 -16.60
N VAL A 236 7.51 -23.92 -15.79
CA VAL A 236 6.66 -23.84 -14.59
C VAL A 236 7.28 -22.90 -13.53
N LEU A 237 8.59 -22.98 -13.29
CA LEU A 237 9.27 -22.08 -12.38
C LEU A 237 9.19 -20.63 -12.86
N THR A 238 9.37 -20.36 -14.14
CA THR A 238 9.19 -19.01 -14.72
C THR A 238 7.77 -18.50 -14.46
N TYR A 239 6.75 -19.33 -14.62
CA TYR A 239 5.35 -18.98 -14.39
C TYR A 239 5.03 -18.71 -12.91
N LEU A 240 5.66 -19.42 -11.97
CA LEU A 240 5.40 -19.28 -10.53
C LEU A 240 6.16 -18.12 -9.88
N HIS A 241 7.19 -17.58 -10.55
CA HIS A 241 7.99 -16.45 -10.06
C HIS A 241 7.55 -15.10 -10.63
N GLU A 242 6.46 -15.04 -11.41
CA GLU A 242 5.80 -13.82 -11.86
C GLU A 242 4.93 -13.23 -10.72
#